data_1d0bb92418139a4999c8eef9b99dd45a
#
_entry.id   1d0bb92418139a4999c8eef9b99dd45a
#
_cell.length_a   1.000
_cell.length_b   1.000
_cell.length_c   1.000
_cell.angle_alpha   90.00
_cell.angle_beta   90.00
_cell.angle_gamma   90.00
#
_symmetry.space_group_name_H-M   'P 1'
#
loop_
_entity.id
_entity.type
_entity.pdbx_description
1 polymer ?
#
loop_
_entity_poly.entity_id
_entity_poly.type
_entity_poly.pdbx_seq_one_letter_code
_entity_poly.pdbx_strand_id
1 'polypeptide(L)'
;MDLLNLVNNSNSNLEHVMQMVRHFFPYAQEQLGFHKPVMVSFQSDEENANKLLGKTGYYNPDDFSIGIYVDGRHPKDLLRSLSHELIHHTQNCNGDFDSDQELSAGYAQENAAMRDAELDAYKRGNIIFRDFEDLIKKGEINVNIDFKKAGEPKMSLKEWKNNEINTLLMEKWGYGKKANTASEEDLEEADDPLQAAMSDCGDKSTT
;
A
#
# COMPACT_ATOMS: atom_id res chain seq x y z
N MET A 1 -19.01 8.51 23.52
CA MET A 1 -19.09 7.08 23.15
C MET A 1 -17.90 6.79 22.25
N ASP A 2 -17.19 5.71 22.52
CA ASP A 2 -16.06 5.33 21.68
C ASP A 2 -16.61 4.78 20.37
N LEU A 3 -16.29 5.41 19.24
CA LEU A 3 -16.79 5.00 17.91
C LEU A 3 -15.96 3.87 17.29
N LEU A 4 -14.80 3.56 17.86
CA LEU A 4 -13.92 2.51 17.39
C LEU A 4 -13.95 1.29 18.30
N ASN A 5 -14.37 0.15 17.77
CA ASN A 5 -14.12 -1.15 18.38
C ASN A 5 -13.03 -1.88 17.59
N LEU A 6 -11.86 -2.11 18.18
CA LEU A 6 -10.69 -2.63 17.51
C LEU A 6 -10.30 -4.00 18.06
N VAL A 7 -10.30 -5.02 17.22
CA VAL A 7 -10.07 -6.42 17.59
C VAL A 7 -8.97 -7.04 16.73
N ASN A 8 -8.07 -7.77 17.33
CA ASN A 8 -7.10 -8.60 16.62
C ASN A 8 -7.53 -10.08 16.68
N ASN A 9 -8.03 -10.58 15.58
CA ASN A 9 -8.41 -11.99 15.37
C ASN A 9 -7.35 -12.76 14.55
N SER A 10 -6.18 -12.12 14.30
CA SER A 10 -5.08 -12.78 13.59
C SER A 10 -4.13 -13.48 14.56
N ASN A 11 -3.26 -14.34 14.01
CA ASN A 11 -2.20 -15.01 14.76
C ASN A 11 -0.94 -14.11 14.94
N SER A 12 -0.95 -12.88 14.41
CA SER A 12 0.19 -11.97 14.42
C SER A 12 0.11 -10.99 15.58
N ASN A 13 1.29 -10.59 16.10
CA ASN A 13 1.36 -9.49 17.06
C ASN A 13 1.24 -8.15 16.31
N LEU A 14 0.09 -7.52 16.40
CA LEU A 14 -0.25 -6.27 15.72
C LEU A 14 -0.34 -5.07 16.67
N GLU A 15 0.21 -5.15 17.87
CA GLU A 15 0.06 -4.07 18.87
C GLU A 15 0.49 -2.70 18.31
N HIS A 16 1.59 -2.63 17.56
CA HIS A 16 2.05 -1.39 16.93
C HIS A 16 1.07 -0.88 15.84
N VAL A 17 0.43 -1.79 15.08
CA VAL A 17 -0.59 -1.42 14.08
C VAL A 17 -1.85 -0.91 14.79
N MET A 18 -2.28 -1.61 15.84
CA MET A 18 -3.45 -1.20 16.62
C MET A 18 -3.25 0.17 17.29
N GLN A 19 -2.06 0.45 17.80
CA GLN A 19 -1.71 1.78 18.32
C GLN A 19 -1.78 2.83 17.21
N MET A 20 -1.24 2.55 16.02
CA MET A 20 -1.34 3.46 14.89
C MET A 20 -2.79 3.71 14.47
N VAL A 21 -3.63 2.67 14.46
CA VAL A 21 -5.07 2.81 14.17
C VAL A 21 -5.75 3.72 15.20
N ARG A 22 -5.41 3.61 16.49
CA ARG A 22 -5.96 4.50 17.53
C ARG A 22 -5.60 5.96 17.33
N HIS A 23 -4.47 6.26 16.69
CA HIS A 23 -4.10 7.63 16.31
C HIS A 23 -4.72 8.07 14.97
N PHE A 24 -4.76 7.16 14.01
CA PHE A 24 -5.31 7.43 12.67
C PHE A 24 -6.82 7.62 12.69
N PHE A 25 -7.54 6.80 13.44
CA PHE A 25 -9.00 6.77 13.42
C PHE A 25 -9.67 8.11 13.80
N PRO A 26 -9.29 8.79 14.89
CA PRO A 26 -9.85 10.09 15.22
C PRO A 26 -9.61 11.14 14.13
N TYR A 27 -8.42 11.14 13.53
CA TYR A 27 -8.09 12.00 12.42
C TYR A 27 -8.96 11.71 11.20
N ALA A 28 -9.07 10.43 10.81
CA ALA A 28 -9.91 10.02 9.68
C ALA A 28 -11.38 10.35 9.92
N GLN A 29 -11.88 10.17 11.14
CA GLN A 29 -13.24 10.53 11.53
C GLN A 29 -13.50 12.03 11.36
N GLU A 30 -12.58 12.88 11.80
CA GLU A 30 -12.69 14.34 11.64
C GLU A 30 -12.72 14.74 10.16
N GLN A 31 -11.84 14.15 9.34
CA GLN A 31 -11.77 14.47 7.91
C GLN A 31 -12.95 13.93 7.10
N LEU A 32 -13.51 12.79 7.50
CA LEU A 32 -14.58 12.10 6.77
C LEU A 32 -15.98 12.46 7.28
N GLY A 33 -16.10 12.84 8.55
CA GLY A 33 -17.35 13.28 9.15
C GLY A 33 -18.33 12.17 9.52
N PHE A 34 -17.93 10.90 9.50
CA PHE A 34 -18.82 9.81 9.91
C PHE A 34 -19.10 9.82 11.41
N HIS A 35 -20.28 9.37 11.80
CA HIS A 35 -20.80 9.48 13.16
C HIS A 35 -21.30 8.16 13.76
N LYS A 36 -21.36 7.09 12.96
CA LYS A 36 -21.76 5.77 13.45
C LYS A 36 -20.51 5.00 13.94
N PRO A 37 -20.67 4.13 14.96
CA PRO A 37 -19.58 3.30 15.42
C PRO A 37 -19.19 2.27 14.35
N VAL A 38 -17.90 1.88 14.34
CA VAL A 38 -17.39 0.85 13.44
C VAL A 38 -16.55 -0.15 14.23
N MET A 39 -16.70 -1.42 13.90
CA MET A 39 -15.85 -2.51 14.39
C MET A 39 -14.75 -2.79 13.35
N VAL A 40 -13.50 -2.70 13.76
CA VAL A 40 -12.34 -3.03 12.92
C VAL A 40 -11.69 -4.30 13.43
N SER A 41 -11.64 -5.33 12.60
CA SER A 41 -11.02 -6.62 12.92
C SER A 41 -9.85 -6.93 11.99
N PHE A 42 -8.72 -7.29 12.57
CA PHE A 42 -7.58 -7.85 11.84
C PHE A 42 -7.68 -9.36 11.78
N GLN A 43 -7.51 -9.94 10.60
CA GLN A 43 -7.78 -11.36 10.34
C GLN A 43 -6.63 -12.01 9.59
N SER A 44 -6.33 -13.28 9.89
CA SER A 44 -5.43 -14.12 9.09
C SER A 44 -6.21 -14.98 8.12
N ASP A 45 -5.76 -15.05 6.86
CA ASP A 45 -6.28 -15.94 5.82
C ASP A 45 -5.13 -16.29 4.86
N GLU A 46 -4.44 -17.39 5.13
CA GLU A 46 -3.28 -17.86 4.34
C GLU A 46 -3.68 -18.21 2.90
N GLU A 47 -4.90 -18.75 2.68
CA GLU A 47 -5.37 -19.05 1.33
C GLU A 47 -5.57 -17.78 0.51
N ASN A 48 -6.12 -16.74 1.12
CA ASN A 48 -6.31 -15.44 0.50
C ASN A 48 -4.95 -14.75 0.23
N ALA A 49 -4.00 -14.84 1.16
CA ALA A 49 -2.66 -14.27 1.02
C ALA A 49 -1.86 -14.89 -0.14
N ASN A 50 -2.09 -16.17 -0.46
CA ASN A 50 -1.42 -16.87 -1.55
C ASN A 50 -2.06 -16.60 -2.94
N LYS A 51 -3.20 -15.89 -3.01
CA LYS A 51 -3.85 -15.55 -4.29
C LYS A 51 -3.21 -14.29 -4.88
N LEU A 52 -2.96 -14.30 -6.19
CA LEU A 52 -2.41 -13.14 -6.91
C LEU A 52 -3.27 -11.87 -6.75
N LEU A 53 -4.58 -12.03 -6.64
CA LEU A 53 -5.56 -10.96 -6.41
C LEU A 53 -6.35 -11.24 -5.13
N GLY A 54 -5.64 -11.53 -4.04
CA GLY A 54 -6.26 -11.73 -2.73
C GLY A 54 -6.91 -10.43 -2.23
N LYS A 55 -8.00 -10.57 -1.47
CA LYS A 55 -8.67 -9.43 -0.85
C LYS A 55 -7.76 -8.80 0.21
N THR A 56 -7.73 -7.48 0.26
CA THR A 56 -6.95 -6.72 1.25
C THR A 56 -7.75 -6.35 2.49
N GLY A 57 -9.05 -6.18 2.32
CA GLY A 57 -10.02 -5.87 3.35
C GLY A 57 -11.43 -6.01 2.79
N TYR A 58 -12.40 -5.72 3.62
CA TYR A 58 -13.81 -5.59 3.25
C TYR A 58 -14.54 -4.71 4.27
N TYR A 59 -15.57 -4.03 3.81
CA TYR A 59 -16.56 -3.36 4.65
C TYR A 59 -17.88 -4.13 4.59
N ASN A 60 -18.51 -4.36 5.74
CA ASN A 60 -19.86 -4.89 5.82
C ASN A 60 -20.82 -3.76 6.27
N PRO A 61 -21.75 -3.33 5.40
CA PRO A 61 -22.67 -2.23 5.70
C PRO A 61 -23.74 -2.58 6.72
N ASP A 62 -24.09 -3.88 6.89
CA ASP A 62 -25.18 -4.30 7.75
C ASP A 62 -24.84 -4.17 9.26
N ASP A 63 -23.60 -4.50 9.61
CA ASP A 63 -23.12 -4.48 11.00
C ASP A 63 -22.05 -3.42 11.27
N PHE A 64 -21.76 -2.56 10.28
CA PHE A 64 -20.73 -1.52 10.35
C PHE A 64 -19.35 -2.10 10.72
N SER A 65 -18.98 -3.23 10.14
CA SER A 65 -17.70 -3.86 10.41
C SER A 65 -16.73 -3.77 9.24
N ILE A 66 -15.45 -3.64 9.59
CA ILE A 66 -14.32 -3.66 8.66
C ILE A 66 -13.45 -4.87 9.01
N GLY A 67 -13.17 -5.72 8.02
CA GLY A 67 -12.17 -6.78 8.13
C GLY A 67 -10.94 -6.44 7.32
N ILE A 68 -9.75 -6.57 7.93
CA ILE A 68 -8.45 -6.33 7.28
C ILE A 68 -7.62 -7.62 7.35
N TYR A 69 -7.22 -8.14 6.19
CA TYR A 69 -6.32 -9.29 6.09
C TYR A 69 -4.88 -8.87 6.29
N VAL A 70 -4.14 -9.60 7.15
CA VAL A 70 -2.82 -9.15 7.63
C VAL A 70 -1.64 -9.96 7.11
N ASP A 71 -1.85 -11.19 6.63
CA ASP A 71 -0.78 -12.11 6.31
C ASP A 71 0.11 -11.61 5.16
N GLY A 72 1.42 -11.59 5.41
CA GLY A 72 2.42 -11.15 4.44
C GLY A 72 2.39 -9.65 4.09
N ARG A 73 1.66 -8.82 4.85
CA ARG A 73 1.46 -7.41 4.51
C ARG A 73 2.21 -6.46 5.42
N HIS A 74 2.72 -5.40 4.83
CA HIS A 74 3.38 -4.33 5.57
C HIS A 74 2.36 -3.47 6.37
N PRO A 75 2.69 -2.97 7.59
CA PRO A 75 1.79 -2.14 8.40
C PRO A 75 1.16 -0.96 7.67
N LYS A 76 1.91 -0.30 6.78
CA LYS A 76 1.36 0.80 5.97
C LYS A 76 0.27 0.37 5.00
N ASP A 77 0.37 -0.84 4.47
CA ASP A 77 -0.64 -1.36 3.54
C ASP A 77 -1.91 -1.78 4.27
N LEU A 78 -1.78 -2.23 5.53
CA LEU A 78 -2.94 -2.46 6.41
C LEU A 78 -3.69 -1.16 6.69
N LEU A 79 -2.97 -0.08 6.99
CA LEU A 79 -3.56 1.24 7.22
C LEU A 79 -4.18 1.86 5.97
N ARG A 80 -3.58 1.65 4.79
CA ARG A 80 -4.18 2.07 3.51
C ARG A 80 -5.48 1.34 3.23
N SER A 81 -5.50 0.03 3.46
CA SER A 81 -6.74 -0.75 3.33
C SER A 81 -7.78 -0.27 4.33
N LEU A 82 -7.42 -0.05 5.60
CA LEU A 82 -8.34 0.50 6.57
C LEU A 82 -8.88 1.87 6.14
N SER A 83 -8.02 2.74 5.61
CA SER A 83 -8.44 4.06 5.12
C SER A 83 -9.45 3.95 3.98
N HIS A 84 -9.26 3.01 3.06
CA HIS A 84 -10.21 2.70 1.98
C HIS A 84 -11.57 2.24 2.53
N GLU A 85 -11.57 1.28 3.44
CA GLU A 85 -12.81 0.75 4.03
C GLU A 85 -13.55 1.80 4.90
N LEU A 86 -12.83 2.75 5.52
CA LEU A 86 -13.45 3.87 6.23
C LEU A 86 -14.19 4.83 5.31
N ILE A 87 -13.80 4.95 4.02
CA ILE A 87 -14.59 5.71 3.05
C ILE A 87 -15.92 4.99 2.79
N HIS A 88 -15.91 3.67 2.61
CA HIS A 88 -17.14 2.90 2.47
C HIS A 88 -18.05 3.02 3.70
N HIS A 89 -17.46 2.99 4.90
CA HIS A 89 -18.21 3.26 6.12
C HIS A 89 -18.86 4.66 6.09
N THR A 90 -18.14 5.68 5.61
CA THR A 90 -18.67 7.04 5.47
C THR A 90 -19.81 7.09 4.45
N GLN A 91 -19.64 6.47 3.28
CA GLN A 91 -20.67 6.35 2.25
C GLN A 91 -21.95 5.69 2.79
N ASN A 92 -21.79 4.59 3.55
CA ASN A 92 -22.92 3.95 4.21
C ASN A 92 -23.58 4.83 5.29
N CYS A 93 -22.81 5.58 6.06
CA CYS A 93 -23.35 6.56 7.02
C CYS A 93 -24.18 7.65 6.36
N ASN A 94 -23.81 8.03 5.14
CA ASN A 94 -24.52 9.04 4.33
C ASN A 94 -25.74 8.48 3.58
N GLY A 95 -25.90 7.14 3.55
CA GLY A 95 -27.00 6.47 2.86
C GLY A 95 -26.75 6.25 1.37
N ASP A 96 -25.46 6.23 0.95
CA ASP A 96 -25.07 6.02 -0.45
C ASP A 96 -25.17 4.55 -0.87
N PHE A 97 -25.32 3.62 0.08
CA PHE A 97 -25.54 2.18 -0.21
C PHE A 97 -27.05 1.86 -0.14
N ASP A 98 -27.61 1.44 -1.27
CA ASP A 98 -28.95 0.85 -1.30
C ASP A 98 -28.91 -0.53 -0.61
N SER A 99 -29.79 -0.72 0.39
CA SER A 99 -29.86 -1.93 1.21
C SER A 99 -30.24 -3.20 0.47
N ASP A 100 -30.60 -3.13 -0.81
CA ASP A 100 -31.10 -4.26 -1.60
C ASP A 100 -30.11 -4.80 -2.63
N GLN A 101 -28.85 -4.35 -2.63
CA GLN A 101 -27.85 -4.84 -3.58
C GLN A 101 -26.95 -5.91 -2.96
N GLU A 102 -27.11 -7.16 -3.41
CA GLU A 102 -26.14 -8.23 -3.11
C GLU A 102 -24.75 -7.87 -3.67
N LEU A 103 -23.78 -7.72 -2.79
CA LEU A 103 -22.37 -7.47 -3.13
C LEU A 103 -21.70 -8.76 -3.66
N SER A 104 -21.94 -9.11 -4.91
CA SER A 104 -21.29 -10.24 -5.58
C SER A 104 -19.89 -9.85 -6.08
N ALA A 105 -19.01 -10.84 -6.27
CA ALA A 105 -17.68 -10.58 -6.85
C ALA A 105 -17.82 -9.98 -8.26
N GLY A 106 -17.24 -8.78 -8.48
CA GLY A 106 -17.34 -8.07 -9.77
C GLY A 106 -18.43 -7.00 -9.83
N TYR A 107 -19.18 -6.77 -8.75
CA TYR A 107 -20.28 -5.79 -8.68
C TYR A 107 -19.88 -4.37 -9.14
N ALA A 108 -18.68 -3.92 -8.81
CA ALA A 108 -18.18 -2.60 -9.19
C ALA A 108 -17.95 -2.42 -10.71
N GLN A 109 -17.92 -3.50 -11.48
CA GLN A 109 -17.77 -3.45 -12.93
C GLN A 109 -19.11 -3.36 -13.65
N GLU A 110 -20.18 -3.83 -13.01
CA GLU A 110 -21.53 -3.89 -13.58
C GLU A 110 -22.41 -2.70 -13.18
N ASN A 111 -22.13 -2.08 -12.02
CA ASN A 111 -22.90 -0.95 -11.50
C ASN A 111 -22.05 0.34 -11.48
N ALA A 112 -22.49 1.36 -12.22
CA ALA A 112 -21.79 2.65 -12.32
C ALA A 112 -21.69 3.37 -10.97
N ALA A 113 -22.73 3.34 -10.13
CA ALA A 113 -22.72 3.98 -8.81
C ALA A 113 -21.71 3.31 -7.86
N MET A 114 -21.63 1.97 -7.90
CA MET A 114 -20.63 1.23 -7.12
C MET A 114 -19.21 1.48 -7.61
N ARG A 115 -19.03 1.65 -8.91
CA ARG A 115 -17.73 2.03 -9.48
C ARG A 115 -17.29 3.40 -9.04
N ASP A 116 -18.21 4.36 -8.97
CA ASP A 116 -17.92 5.71 -8.48
C ASP A 116 -17.61 5.70 -6.98
N ALA A 117 -18.30 4.88 -6.18
CA ALA A 117 -18.01 4.67 -4.77
C ALA A 117 -16.60 4.10 -4.54
N GLU A 118 -16.21 3.09 -5.32
CA GLU A 118 -14.85 2.52 -5.28
C GLU A 118 -13.79 3.55 -5.69
N LEU A 119 -14.04 4.32 -6.74
CA LEU A 119 -13.13 5.37 -7.20
C LEU A 119 -12.93 6.45 -6.13
N ASP A 120 -13.99 6.85 -5.44
CA ASP A 120 -13.95 7.78 -4.31
C ASP A 120 -13.14 7.16 -3.15
N ALA A 121 -13.39 5.90 -2.80
CA ALA A 121 -12.66 5.20 -1.75
C ALA A 121 -11.16 5.12 -2.04
N TYR A 122 -10.76 4.80 -3.25
CA TYR A 122 -9.35 4.82 -3.66
C TYR A 122 -8.73 6.22 -3.58
N LYS A 123 -9.40 7.25 -4.07
CA LYS A 123 -8.87 8.62 -4.08
C LYS A 123 -8.77 9.18 -2.66
N ARG A 124 -9.88 9.26 -1.96
CA ARG A 124 -9.94 9.89 -0.63
C ARG A 124 -9.19 9.08 0.41
N GLY A 125 -9.31 7.74 0.40
CA GLY A 125 -8.60 6.88 1.33
C GLY A 125 -7.09 7.07 1.24
N ASN A 126 -6.52 7.08 0.03
CA ASN A 126 -5.09 7.33 -0.13
C ASN A 126 -4.67 8.74 0.29
N ILE A 127 -5.47 9.78 0.00
CA ILE A 127 -5.16 11.16 0.39
C ILE A 127 -5.15 11.29 1.91
N ILE A 128 -6.20 10.85 2.60
CA ILE A 128 -6.33 10.95 4.06
C ILE A 128 -5.20 10.23 4.77
N PHE A 129 -4.84 9.03 4.30
CA PHE A 129 -3.73 8.30 4.90
C PHE A 129 -2.39 9.01 4.67
N ARG A 130 -2.16 9.58 3.50
CA ARG A 130 -0.96 10.34 3.17
C ARG A 130 -0.84 11.63 3.99
N ASP A 131 -1.93 12.36 4.14
CA ASP A 131 -1.98 13.58 4.95
C ASP A 131 -1.67 13.28 6.42
N PHE A 132 -2.21 12.17 6.94
CA PHE A 132 -1.85 11.67 8.27
C PHE A 132 -0.36 11.33 8.41
N GLU A 133 0.23 10.64 7.42
CA GLU A 133 1.68 10.38 7.41
C GLU A 133 2.50 11.67 7.42
N ASP A 134 2.06 12.70 6.71
CA ASP A 134 2.74 13.97 6.64
C ASP A 134 2.64 14.77 7.95
N LEU A 135 1.52 14.68 8.68
CA LEU A 135 1.38 15.24 10.03
C LEU A 135 2.32 14.58 11.04
N ILE A 136 2.49 13.25 10.95
CA ILE A 136 3.48 12.52 11.77
C ILE A 136 4.91 12.98 11.44
N LYS A 137 5.26 13.12 10.15
CA LYS A 137 6.59 13.57 9.72
C LYS A 137 6.91 14.99 10.17
N LYS A 138 5.90 15.86 10.20
CA LYS A 138 6.02 17.24 10.72
C LYS A 138 6.09 17.33 12.24
N GLY A 139 5.80 16.21 12.93
CA GLY A 139 5.74 16.18 14.40
C GLY A 139 4.48 16.81 15.00
N GLU A 140 3.46 17.06 14.20
CA GLU A 140 2.16 17.58 14.64
C GLU A 140 1.34 16.49 15.36
N ILE A 141 1.51 15.23 14.94
CA ILE A 141 0.99 14.05 15.63
C ILE A 141 2.17 13.26 16.18
N ASN A 142 2.27 13.20 17.50
CA ASN A 142 3.33 12.43 18.14
C ASN A 142 2.90 10.98 18.31
N VAL A 143 3.38 10.14 17.39
CA VAL A 143 3.16 8.68 17.44
C VAL A 143 4.46 8.04 17.91
N ASN A 144 4.54 7.71 19.19
CA ASN A 144 5.73 7.06 19.76
C ASN A 144 5.69 5.54 19.51
N ILE A 145 5.74 5.14 18.23
CA ILE A 145 5.78 3.74 17.82
C ILE A 145 7.18 3.41 17.30
N ASP A 146 7.83 2.49 17.99
CA ASP A 146 9.11 1.96 17.56
C ASP A 146 8.94 0.89 16.48
N PHE A 147 8.85 1.33 15.22
CA PHE A 147 8.76 0.43 14.07
C PHE A 147 9.94 -0.54 13.91
N LYS A 148 11.06 -0.29 14.60
CA LYS A 148 12.26 -1.14 14.54
C LYS A 148 12.10 -2.48 15.25
N LYS A 149 11.07 -2.64 16.09
CA LYS A 149 10.80 -3.90 16.81
C LYS A 149 9.83 -4.84 16.09
N ALA A 150 9.13 -4.40 15.07
CA ALA A 150 8.26 -5.25 14.26
C ALA A 150 9.09 -5.90 13.15
N GLY A 151 9.75 -7.01 13.49
CA GLY A 151 10.29 -8.03 12.57
C GLY A 151 10.71 -7.57 11.17
N GLU A 152 11.58 -6.56 11.07
CA GLU A 152 12.22 -6.30 9.77
C GLU A 152 13.04 -7.53 9.39
N PRO A 153 12.87 -8.07 8.16
CA PRO A 153 13.87 -8.98 7.62
C PRO A 153 15.21 -8.25 7.69
N LYS A 154 16.24 -8.89 8.24
CA LYS A 154 17.60 -8.34 8.41
C LYS A 154 18.32 -8.00 7.09
N MET A 155 17.57 -7.85 6.01
CA MET A 155 18.08 -7.56 4.68
C MET A 155 17.99 -6.05 4.43
N SER A 156 19.10 -5.43 4.06
CA SER A 156 19.09 -4.00 3.72
C SER A 156 18.23 -3.76 2.48
N LEU A 157 17.64 -2.57 2.36
CA LEU A 157 16.82 -2.20 1.19
C LEU A 157 17.60 -2.37 -0.13
N LYS A 158 18.92 -2.25 -0.08
CA LYS A 158 19.83 -2.44 -1.21
C LYS A 158 19.98 -3.92 -1.57
N GLU A 159 20.10 -4.79 -0.58
CA GLU A 159 20.16 -6.26 -0.76
C GLU A 159 18.81 -6.80 -1.23
N TRP A 160 17.69 -6.30 -0.67
CA TRP A 160 16.36 -6.68 -1.12
C TRP A 160 16.13 -6.31 -2.59
N LYS A 161 16.43 -5.08 -2.99
CA LYS A 161 16.32 -4.64 -4.39
C LYS A 161 17.21 -5.43 -5.33
N ASN A 162 18.45 -5.71 -4.93
CA ASN A 162 19.36 -6.48 -5.77
C ASN A 162 18.89 -7.93 -5.94
N ASN A 163 18.41 -8.57 -4.89
CA ASN A 163 17.93 -9.95 -4.97
C ASN A 163 16.63 -10.05 -5.78
N GLU A 164 15.67 -9.19 -5.56
CA GLU A 164 14.40 -9.22 -6.26
C GLU A 164 14.55 -8.83 -7.74
N ILE A 165 15.29 -7.77 -8.05
CA ILE A 165 15.56 -7.34 -9.43
C ILE A 165 16.38 -8.42 -10.15
N ASN A 166 17.40 -9.00 -9.51
CA ASN A 166 18.19 -10.06 -10.12
C ASN A 166 17.34 -11.31 -10.37
N THR A 167 16.49 -11.72 -9.44
CA THR A 167 15.58 -12.86 -9.63
C THR A 167 14.62 -12.60 -10.79
N LEU A 168 13.99 -11.43 -10.86
CA LEU A 168 13.07 -11.07 -11.94
C LEU A 168 13.77 -10.94 -13.30
N LEU A 169 14.99 -10.43 -13.34
CA LEU A 169 15.80 -10.34 -14.57
C LEU A 169 16.25 -11.73 -15.04
N MET A 170 16.62 -12.62 -14.11
CA MET A 170 16.99 -14.01 -14.39
C MET A 170 15.82 -14.80 -14.96
N GLU A 171 14.63 -14.68 -14.37
CA GLU A 171 13.43 -15.42 -14.76
C GLU A 171 12.82 -14.93 -16.08
N LYS A 172 12.73 -13.62 -16.26
CA LYS A 172 12.03 -13.06 -17.43
C LYS A 172 12.89 -12.87 -18.67
N TRP A 173 14.18 -12.66 -18.52
CA TRP A 173 15.04 -12.23 -19.64
C TRP A 173 16.20 -13.16 -19.93
N GLY A 174 16.26 -14.31 -19.24
CA GLY A 174 17.25 -15.34 -19.54
C GLY A 174 18.71 -14.94 -19.24
N TYR A 175 18.92 -13.88 -18.48
CA TYR A 175 20.25 -13.44 -18.04
C TYR A 175 20.74 -14.30 -16.85
N GLY A 176 20.79 -15.61 -17.05
CA GLY A 176 21.26 -16.53 -16.05
C GLY A 176 22.51 -17.26 -16.47
N LYS A 177 23.62 -17.07 -15.75
CA LYS A 177 24.89 -17.80 -15.77
C LYS A 177 26.04 -17.25 -16.60
N LYS A 178 26.37 -15.95 -16.56
CA LYS A 178 27.71 -15.47 -16.86
C LYS A 178 28.05 -14.18 -16.12
N ALA A 179 28.24 -14.20 -14.85
CA ALA A 179 28.91 -13.12 -14.14
C ALA A 179 29.35 -13.54 -12.74
N ASN A 180 30.23 -14.51 -12.67
CA ASN A 180 30.98 -14.76 -11.44
C ASN A 180 32.48 -14.89 -11.72
N THR A 181 33.01 -14.19 -12.72
CA THR A 181 34.47 -14.01 -12.90
C THR A 181 34.72 -12.73 -13.69
N ALA A 182 34.42 -11.57 -13.15
CA ALA A 182 35.04 -10.31 -13.54
C ALA A 182 35.52 -9.66 -12.24
N SER A 183 36.83 -9.65 -12.05
CA SER A 183 37.55 -8.91 -11.04
C SER A 183 37.36 -7.41 -11.29
N GLU A 184 37.36 -6.59 -10.22
CA GLU A 184 37.17 -5.14 -10.25
C GLU A 184 38.18 -4.33 -11.08
N GLU A 185 39.07 -5.01 -11.81
CA GLU A 185 40.15 -4.38 -12.63
C GLU A 185 39.78 -4.10 -14.10
N ASP A 186 38.62 -4.60 -14.59
CA ASP A 186 38.25 -4.48 -16.02
C ASP A 186 37.24 -3.36 -16.33
N LEU A 187 37.04 -2.36 -15.45
CA LEU A 187 36.06 -1.31 -15.64
C LEU A 187 36.66 0.06 -16.02
N GLU A 188 37.96 0.15 -16.32
CA GLU A 188 38.58 1.45 -16.63
C GLU A 188 38.75 1.81 -18.12
N GLU A 189 38.28 1.03 -19.08
CA GLU A 189 38.29 1.44 -20.49
C GLU A 189 37.01 1.05 -21.22
N ALA A 190 35.96 1.85 -21.02
CA ALA A 190 34.86 1.95 -21.98
C ALA A 190 34.66 3.42 -22.32
N ASP A 191 35.23 3.83 -23.45
CA ASP A 191 35.03 5.14 -24.07
C ASP A 191 33.53 5.50 -24.12
N ASP A 192 33.20 6.67 -23.62
CA ASP A 192 31.85 7.24 -23.60
C ASP A 192 31.36 7.45 -25.06
N PRO A 193 30.33 6.77 -25.53
CA PRO A 193 29.83 6.92 -26.91
C PRO A 193 29.24 8.31 -27.20
N LEU A 194 29.14 9.21 -26.21
CA LEU A 194 28.66 10.57 -26.37
C LEU A 194 29.75 11.53 -26.89
N GLN A 195 31.05 11.19 -26.79
CA GLN A 195 32.12 12.04 -27.29
C GLN A 195 32.39 11.84 -28.78
N ALA A 196 32.04 10.72 -29.34
CA ALA A 196 32.19 10.48 -30.79
C ALA A 196 31.15 11.20 -31.67
N ALA A 197 30.02 11.60 -31.09
CA ALA A 197 28.94 12.29 -31.83
C ALA A 197 29.13 13.82 -31.93
N MET A 198 30.07 14.43 -31.19
CA MET A 198 30.30 15.88 -31.17
C MET A 198 31.44 16.34 -32.06
N SER A 199 32.22 15.44 -32.66
CA SER A 199 33.36 15.82 -33.55
C SER A 199 33.01 15.93 -35.02
N ASP A 200 31.78 15.64 -35.45
CA ASP A 200 31.38 15.61 -36.85
C ASP A 200 30.48 16.78 -37.30
N CYS A 201 30.39 17.84 -36.47
CA CYS A 201 29.65 19.06 -36.80
C CYS A 201 30.58 20.30 -36.86
N GLY A 202 31.65 20.19 -37.61
CA GLY A 202 32.53 21.32 -37.87
C GLY A 202 33.06 21.34 -39.32
N ASP A 203 32.69 22.34 -40.06
CA ASP A 203 33.18 22.75 -41.39
C ASP A 203 32.37 22.29 -42.61
N LYS A 204 31.37 23.09 -42.94
CA LYS A 204 31.09 23.47 -44.33
C LYS A 204 30.55 24.92 -44.37
N SER A 205 31.46 25.87 -44.35
CA SER A 205 31.22 27.20 -44.91
C SER A 205 32.24 27.46 -46.01
N THR A 206 31.76 28.10 -47.07
CA THR A 206 32.44 28.68 -48.29
C THR A 206 32.34 27.81 -49.52
N THR A 207 31.53 28.16 -50.42
CA THR A 207 31.58 29.20 -51.49
C THR A 207 30.23 29.28 -52.17
#